data_5d74d44e26c24ee80a0a571ea005ad66
#
_entry.id   5d74d44e26c24ee80a0a571ea005ad66
#
_cell.length_a   1.000
_cell.length_b   1.000
_cell.length_c   1.000
_cell.angle_alpha   90.00
_cell.angle_beta   90.00
_cell.angle_gamma   90.00
#
_symmetry.space_group_name_H-M   'P 1'
#
loop_
_entity.id
_entity.type
_entity.pdbx_description
1 polymer ?
#
loop_
_entity_poly.entity_id
_entity_poly.type
_entity_poly.pdbx_seq_one_letter_code
_entity_poly.pdbx_strand_id
1 'polypeptide(L)'
;MRRSYHTIDKQGKFGERKLAEFLVRNGQALLPMLELIEQSRMAVDELIDVMGRASIEAVLELSAVQVAGPPQQGKARQPDIVWHGTQLGRVCLKERKLRVNKPRLRKKGRGADKEVPIPVYQALQQDATTGGRMLEILLNGVSTRRYQRVIPAMADTVGVSRSTVSREAIEASEAALKQLLERRFDEVELLIIYIDGMHFGDQCVLAAVGVDVQGRKHVLALREGATENAEAAKDLLQHLVAHGVDPARRRLFILDGSKALRAAINAVFGAETPVQRCRNHKLRNVLGRLPREQQAQTASLMRAAWKMNQKDGMAKFRQIASWLEPDYPDAAAALLEGLEECFTINRLDVPRSLHRCLATSNIVDNPHSGVRDRTRRVCRWRPGMPARWSAAAFLEIEKSFRKIMGFRDLWALKAILDGSQPATRQAVA
;
A
#
# COMPACT_ATOMS: atom_id res chain seq x y z
N MET A 1 8.19 7.35 39.60
CA MET A 1 7.29 8.46 39.24
C MET A 1 6.53 8.11 37.97
N ARG A 2 5.26 7.70 38.10
CA ARG A 2 4.36 7.43 36.96
C ARG A 2 3.78 8.78 36.50
N ARG A 3 4.28 9.34 35.39
CA ARG A 3 3.59 10.42 34.71
C ARG A 3 2.38 9.80 33.95
N SER A 4 1.17 10.05 34.45
CA SER A 4 -0.04 9.58 33.79
C SER A 4 -0.38 10.51 32.62
N TYR A 5 -0.21 10.01 31.40
CA TYR A 5 -0.65 10.68 30.17
C TYR A 5 -2.17 10.94 30.10
N HIS A 6 -2.94 10.36 31.01
CA HIS A 6 -4.39 10.53 31.09
C HIS A 6 -4.88 11.90 31.53
N THR A 7 -4.02 12.73 32.15
CA THR A 7 -4.41 14.07 32.64
C THR A 7 -4.50 15.10 31.53
N ILE A 8 -3.72 14.94 30.45
CA ILE A 8 -3.72 15.88 29.32
C ILE A 8 -4.97 15.71 28.45
N ASP A 9 -5.38 14.47 28.19
CA ASP A 9 -6.60 14.15 27.43
C ASP A 9 -7.90 14.59 28.12
N LYS A 10 -7.94 14.51 29.45
CA LYS A 10 -9.11 14.96 30.21
C LYS A 10 -9.22 16.49 30.23
N GLN A 11 -8.10 17.22 30.25
CA GLN A 11 -8.13 18.68 30.18
C GLN A 11 -8.50 19.18 28.79
N GLY A 12 -8.04 18.56 27.70
CA GLY A 12 -8.41 18.89 26.34
C GLY A 12 -9.92 18.73 26.10
N LYS A 13 -10.49 17.57 26.42
CA LYS A 13 -11.95 17.34 26.27
C LYS A 13 -12.82 18.21 27.16
N PHE A 14 -12.34 18.57 28.33
CA PHE A 14 -13.05 19.50 29.22
C PHE A 14 -12.99 20.93 28.71
N GLY A 15 -11.89 21.32 28.07
CA GLY A 15 -11.73 22.64 27.41
C GLY A 15 -12.64 22.77 26.18
N GLU A 16 -12.69 21.75 25.32
CA GLU A 16 -13.55 21.73 24.13
C GLU A 16 -15.04 21.80 24.48
N ARG A 17 -15.48 21.08 25.49
CA ARG A 17 -16.88 21.09 25.93
C ARG A 17 -17.29 22.43 26.53
N LYS A 18 -16.44 23.05 27.36
CA LYS A 18 -16.66 24.39 27.90
C LYS A 18 -16.63 25.46 26.79
N LEU A 19 -15.71 25.30 25.81
CA LEU A 19 -15.65 26.20 24.67
C LEU A 19 -16.93 26.07 23.80
N ALA A 20 -17.39 24.86 23.56
CA ALA A 20 -18.66 24.63 22.84
C ALA A 20 -19.87 25.21 23.57
N GLU A 21 -19.98 25.02 24.90
CA GLU A 21 -21.04 25.60 25.72
C GLU A 21 -20.96 27.14 25.76
N PHE A 22 -19.75 27.70 25.81
CA PHE A 22 -19.52 29.14 25.76
C PHE A 22 -19.88 29.72 24.39
N LEU A 23 -19.55 29.04 23.29
CA LEU A 23 -19.89 29.43 21.93
C LEU A 23 -21.39 29.37 21.67
N VAL A 24 -22.09 28.38 22.22
CA VAL A 24 -23.56 28.31 22.15
C VAL A 24 -24.23 29.45 22.87
N ARG A 25 -23.70 29.89 24.03
CA ARG A 25 -24.27 30.99 24.83
C ARG A 25 -23.92 32.39 24.29
N ASN A 26 -22.74 32.55 23.68
CA ASN A 26 -22.22 33.87 23.32
C ASN A 26 -21.82 33.95 21.82
N GLY A 27 -22.33 33.04 20.98
CA GLY A 27 -21.89 32.88 19.59
C GLY A 27 -21.95 34.18 18.76
N GLN A 28 -23.01 34.97 18.92
CA GLN A 28 -23.14 36.23 18.19
C GLN A 28 -22.11 37.30 18.60
N ALA A 29 -21.68 37.31 19.86
CA ALA A 29 -20.69 38.26 20.35
C ALA A 29 -19.24 37.89 19.97
N LEU A 30 -18.99 36.62 19.63
CA LEU A 30 -17.68 36.10 19.30
C LEU A 30 -17.40 36.04 17.78
N LEU A 31 -18.44 36.14 16.94
CA LEU A 31 -18.28 36.15 15.48
C LEU A 31 -17.26 37.19 14.99
N PRO A 32 -17.24 38.45 15.43
CA PRO A 32 -16.26 39.43 15.00
C PRO A 32 -14.83 39.05 15.39
N MET A 33 -14.63 38.40 16.55
CA MET A 33 -13.29 37.92 16.97
C MET A 33 -12.83 36.72 16.14
N LEU A 34 -13.72 35.81 15.78
CA LEU A 34 -13.40 34.69 14.91
C LEU A 34 -13.05 35.16 13.51
N GLU A 35 -13.82 36.11 12.97
CA GLU A 35 -13.54 36.74 11.68
C GLU A 35 -12.19 37.48 11.70
N LEU A 36 -11.86 38.19 12.79
CA LEU A 36 -10.56 38.87 12.94
C LEU A 36 -9.38 37.88 12.99
N ILE A 37 -9.56 36.73 13.68
CA ILE A 37 -8.54 35.66 13.73
C ILE A 37 -8.36 35.03 12.35
N GLU A 38 -9.44 34.80 11.62
CA GLU A 38 -9.42 34.23 10.27
C GLU A 38 -8.76 35.19 9.27
N GLN A 39 -9.11 36.47 9.31
CA GLN A 39 -8.44 37.53 8.52
C GLN A 39 -6.96 37.68 8.87
N SER A 40 -6.60 37.59 10.16
CA SER A 40 -5.19 37.64 10.58
C SER A 40 -4.39 36.45 10.08
N ARG A 41 -4.97 35.24 10.08
CA ARG A 41 -4.34 34.04 9.50
C ARG A 41 -4.15 34.18 8.00
N MET A 42 -5.13 34.65 7.27
CA MET A 42 -5.03 34.94 5.85
C MET A 42 -3.93 35.97 5.54
N ALA A 43 -3.85 37.03 6.33
CA ALA A 43 -2.80 38.05 6.16
C ALA A 43 -1.39 37.50 6.42
N VAL A 44 -1.23 36.61 7.40
CA VAL A 44 0.06 35.95 7.70
C VAL A 44 0.44 34.97 6.60
N ASP A 45 -0.51 34.19 6.10
CA ASP A 45 -0.27 33.25 5.01
C ASP A 45 0.11 33.98 3.71
N GLU A 46 -0.57 35.09 3.41
CA GLU A 46 -0.24 35.94 2.26
C GLU A 46 1.14 36.58 2.40
N LEU A 47 1.49 37.06 3.59
CA LEU A 47 2.82 37.62 3.89
C LEU A 47 3.91 36.56 3.69
N ILE A 48 3.70 35.33 4.18
CA ILE A 48 4.63 34.22 3.99
C ILE A 48 4.80 33.89 2.51
N ASP A 49 3.71 33.90 1.73
CA ASP A 49 3.77 33.65 0.29
C ASP A 49 4.51 34.74 -0.47
N VAL A 50 4.31 36.01 -0.10
CA VAL A 50 5.04 37.17 -0.68
C VAL A 50 6.53 37.12 -0.34
N MET A 51 6.87 36.89 0.92
CA MET A 51 8.27 36.77 1.35
C MET A 51 8.95 35.54 0.74
N GLY A 52 8.27 34.42 0.71
CA GLY A 52 8.77 33.19 0.10
C GLY A 52 9.02 33.36 -1.41
N ARG A 53 8.11 34.02 -2.11
CA ARG A 53 8.26 34.35 -3.55
C ARG A 53 9.47 35.24 -3.78
N ALA A 54 9.60 36.35 -3.05
CA ALA A 54 10.71 37.26 -3.17
C ALA A 54 12.06 36.58 -2.91
N SER A 55 12.12 35.71 -1.92
CA SER A 55 13.35 34.96 -1.60
C SER A 55 13.72 33.98 -2.74
N ILE A 56 12.75 33.31 -3.33
CA ILE A 56 12.97 32.40 -4.46
C ILE A 56 13.41 33.18 -5.70
N GLU A 57 12.76 34.31 -6.02
CA GLU A 57 13.12 35.16 -7.14
C GLU A 57 14.55 35.67 -6.98
N ALA A 58 14.97 36.06 -5.78
CA ALA A 58 16.36 36.48 -5.49
C ALA A 58 17.35 35.31 -5.69
N VAL A 59 17.04 34.12 -5.25
CA VAL A 59 17.87 32.93 -5.47
C VAL A 59 17.95 32.55 -6.97
N LEU A 60 16.87 32.68 -7.72
CA LEU A 60 16.87 32.48 -9.17
C LEU A 60 17.73 33.51 -9.88
N GLU A 61 17.70 34.76 -9.44
CA GLU A 61 18.55 35.84 -9.98
C GLU A 61 20.04 35.58 -9.70
N LEU A 62 20.38 35.18 -8.46
CA LEU A 62 21.75 34.79 -8.10
C LEU A 62 22.25 33.61 -8.95
N SER A 63 21.41 32.59 -9.16
CA SER A 63 21.76 31.47 -10.03
C SER A 63 21.92 31.87 -11.49
N ALA A 64 21.12 32.80 -11.97
CA ALA A 64 21.26 33.34 -13.32
C ALA A 64 22.56 34.19 -13.46
N VAL A 65 22.93 34.94 -12.43
CA VAL A 65 24.20 35.67 -12.38
C VAL A 65 25.40 34.71 -12.43
N GLN A 66 25.32 33.56 -11.77
CA GLN A 66 26.39 32.53 -11.87
C GLN A 66 26.55 31.98 -13.27
N VAL A 67 25.45 31.85 -14.03
CA VAL A 67 25.45 31.31 -15.40
C VAL A 67 25.88 32.35 -16.44
N ALA A 68 25.36 33.60 -16.38
CA ALA A 68 25.50 34.59 -17.42
C ALA A 68 26.32 35.84 -16.98
N GLY A 69 26.72 35.90 -15.72
CA GLY A 69 27.25 37.11 -15.11
C GLY A 69 26.17 38.17 -14.76
N PRO A 70 26.53 39.28 -14.11
CA PRO A 70 25.56 40.31 -13.70
C PRO A 70 24.86 40.93 -14.91
N PRO A 71 23.59 41.36 -14.77
CA PRO A 71 22.84 41.99 -15.84
C PRO A 71 23.40 43.38 -16.12
N GLN A 72 24.25 43.52 -17.11
CA GLN A 72 24.80 44.81 -17.58
C GLN A 72 24.42 45.05 -19.02
N GLN A 73 23.97 46.23 -19.35
CA GLN A 73 23.73 46.63 -20.74
C GLN A 73 25.06 46.59 -21.54
N GLY A 74 25.10 45.72 -22.53
CA GLY A 74 26.19 45.61 -23.50
C GLY A 74 27.42 44.80 -23.12
N LYS A 75 27.55 44.27 -21.89
CA LYS A 75 28.69 43.42 -21.46
C LYS A 75 28.20 42.15 -20.75
N ALA A 76 28.19 41.02 -21.42
CA ALA A 76 28.01 39.71 -20.77
C ALA A 76 29.37 39.17 -20.32
N ARG A 77 29.44 38.56 -19.12
CA ARG A 77 30.66 37.90 -18.61
C ARG A 77 31.02 36.69 -19.44
N GLN A 78 29.99 36.01 -20.02
CA GLN A 78 30.16 35.01 -21.07
C GLN A 78 29.63 35.59 -22.39
N PRO A 79 30.48 35.72 -23.45
CA PRO A 79 30.16 36.45 -24.66
C PRO A 79 28.94 35.88 -25.43
N ASP A 80 28.55 34.64 -25.12
CA ASP A 80 27.48 33.94 -25.87
C ASP A 80 26.12 33.88 -25.15
N ILE A 81 26.06 34.25 -23.85
CA ILE A 81 24.81 34.21 -23.05
C ILE A 81 24.41 35.65 -22.71
N VAL A 82 23.16 35.97 -23.00
CA VAL A 82 22.60 37.32 -22.76
C VAL A 82 21.34 37.22 -21.88
N TRP A 83 21.14 38.21 -21.05
CA TRP A 83 19.88 38.40 -20.32
C TRP A 83 18.80 38.87 -21.26
N HIS A 84 17.64 38.20 -21.27
CA HIS A 84 16.53 38.48 -22.16
C HIS A 84 15.25 38.88 -21.42
N GLY A 85 15.38 39.60 -20.32
CA GLY A 85 14.29 40.01 -19.44
C GLY A 85 13.90 38.91 -18.43
N THR A 86 12.65 38.95 -18.04
CA THR A 86 12.04 37.98 -17.10
C THR A 86 10.85 37.27 -17.74
N GLN A 87 10.51 36.07 -17.26
CA GLN A 87 9.30 35.39 -17.65
C GLN A 87 8.65 34.71 -16.43
N LEU A 88 7.33 34.56 -16.49
CA LEU A 88 6.60 33.82 -15.49
C LEU A 88 6.99 32.34 -15.54
N GLY A 89 7.44 31.84 -14.40
CA GLY A 89 7.75 30.44 -14.14
C GLY A 89 6.90 29.87 -13.02
N ARG A 90 7.08 28.58 -12.75
CA ARG A 90 6.46 27.89 -11.63
C ARG A 90 7.53 27.09 -10.91
N VAL A 91 7.56 27.16 -9.59
CA VAL A 91 8.44 26.37 -8.71
C VAL A 91 7.61 25.51 -7.77
N CYS A 92 8.12 24.34 -7.44
CA CYS A 92 7.51 23.44 -6.48
C CYS A 92 8.18 23.66 -5.12
N LEU A 93 7.38 23.92 -4.08
CA LEU A 93 7.82 23.96 -2.70
C LEU A 93 7.03 22.95 -1.92
N LYS A 94 7.70 21.99 -1.29
CA LYS A 94 7.12 20.89 -0.48
C LYS A 94 5.65 20.53 -0.75
N GLU A 95 4.73 21.48 -0.67
CA GLU A 95 3.29 21.25 -0.79
C GLU A 95 2.59 22.24 -1.73
N ARG A 96 3.32 23.21 -2.27
CA ARG A 96 2.77 24.33 -3.07
C ARG A 96 3.58 24.54 -4.35
N LYS A 97 2.88 24.89 -5.42
CA LYS A 97 3.51 25.42 -6.65
C LYS A 97 3.32 26.94 -6.63
N LEU A 98 4.39 27.68 -6.57
CA LEU A 98 4.35 29.16 -6.61
C LEU A 98 4.63 29.66 -8.03
N ARG A 99 3.91 30.71 -8.44
CA ARG A 99 4.28 31.50 -9.61
C ARG A 99 5.39 32.44 -9.21
N VAL A 100 6.46 32.43 -9.99
CA VAL A 100 7.64 33.30 -9.76
C VAL A 100 8.06 33.96 -11.06
N ASN A 101 8.62 35.16 -10.96
CA ASN A 101 9.29 35.79 -12.07
C ASN A 101 10.72 35.26 -12.14
N LYS A 102 11.06 34.52 -13.17
CA LYS A 102 12.41 34.01 -13.34
C LYS A 102 13.16 34.81 -14.42
N PRO A 103 14.46 35.03 -14.26
CA PRO A 103 15.31 35.56 -15.32
C PRO A 103 15.24 34.68 -16.56
N ARG A 104 15.35 35.28 -17.72
CA ARG A 104 15.42 34.58 -19.00
C ARG A 104 16.79 34.76 -19.59
N LEU A 105 17.51 33.66 -19.74
CA LEU A 105 18.85 33.64 -20.32
C LEU A 105 18.80 32.98 -21.70
N ARG A 106 19.52 33.55 -22.69
CA ARG A 106 19.58 33.00 -24.03
C ARG A 106 20.98 33.07 -24.61
N LYS A 107 21.35 32.10 -25.45
CA LYS A 107 22.52 32.22 -26.35
C LYS A 107 22.21 33.22 -27.46
N LYS A 108 23.21 33.90 -27.97
CA LYS A 108 23.08 34.80 -29.11
C LYS A 108 22.51 34.06 -30.33
N GLY A 109 21.55 34.68 -31.04
CA GLY A 109 20.91 34.12 -32.22
C GLY A 109 19.39 33.99 -32.09
N ARG A 110 18.70 33.59 -33.20
CA ARG A 110 17.26 33.38 -33.25
C ARG A 110 16.96 31.86 -33.08
N GLY A 111 15.86 31.51 -32.44
CA GLY A 111 15.38 30.15 -32.28
C GLY A 111 14.99 29.81 -30.83
N ALA A 112 14.10 28.84 -30.65
CA ALA A 112 13.65 28.38 -29.32
C ALA A 112 14.73 27.54 -28.59
N ASP A 113 15.61 26.90 -29.32
CA ASP A 113 16.74 26.07 -28.85
C ASP A 113 17.87 26.89 -28.18
N LYS A 114 17.76 28.21 -28.19
CA LYS A 114 18.73 29.14 -27.61
C LYS A 114 18.47 29.47 -26.13
N GLU A 115 17.42 28.95 -25.52
CA GLU A 115 17.13 29.14 -24.10
C GLU A 115 18.22 28.46 -23.23
N VAL A 116 18.74 29.20 -22.27
CA VAL A 116 19.74 28.69 -21.31
C VAL A 116 19.04 28.37 -19.98
N PRO A 117 19.09 27.14 -19.51
CA PRO A 117 18.44 26.76 -18.28
C PRO A 117 19.12 27.38 -17.07
N ILE A 118 18.33 27.70 -16.04
CA ILE A 118 18.82 28.17 -14.72
C ILE A 118 18.81 26.94 -13.80
N PRO A 119 19.98 26.49 -13.28
CA PRO A 119 20.09 25.22 -12.55
C PRO A 119 19.14 25.13 -11.34
N VAL A 120 19.07 26.20 -10.53
CA VAL A 120 18.17 26.26 -9.37
C VAL A 120 16.71 26.17 -9.77
N TYR A 121 16.32 26.77 -10.91
CA TYR A 121 14.96 26.67 -11.41
C TYR A 121 14.59 25.22 -11.79
N GLN A 122 15.52 24.51 -12.45
CA GLN A 122 15.32 23.09 -12.77
C GLN A 122 15.20 22.23 -11.51
N ALA A 123 16.05 22.46 -10.52
CA ALA A 123 15.97 21.74 -9.24
C ALA A 123 14.63 21.98 -8.52
N LEU A 124 14.14 23.22 -8.52
CA LEU A 124 12.87 23.58 -7.89
C LEU A 124 11.63 23.08 -8.66
N GLN A 125 11.79 22.58 -9.89
CA GLN A 125 10.71 21.97 -10.66
C GLN A 125 10.55 20.46 -10.36
N GLN A 126 11.57 19.81 -9.82
CA GLN A 126 11.65 18.34 -9.64
C GLN A 126 11.13 17.86 -8.26
N ASP A 127 10.38 18.67 -7.52
CA ASP A 127 9.89 18.27 -6.20
C ASP A 127 8.79 17.22 -6.30
N ALA A 128 9.16 15.97 -6.02
CA ALA A 128 8.27 14.79 -6.03
C ALA A 128 7.28 14.75 -4.84
N THR A 129 7.43 15.61 -3.84
CA THR A 129 6.62 15.55 -2.60
C THR A 129 5.15 15.94 -2.84
N THR A 130 4.89 16.85 -3.78
CA THR A 130 3.53 17.30 -4.14
C THR A 130 2.69 16.15 -4.71
N GLY A 131 3.29 15.32 -5.59
CA GLY A 131 2.60 14.15 -6.18
C GLY A 131 2.24 13.10 -5.13
N GLY A 132 3.13 12.82 -4.17
CA GLY A 132 2.87 11.90 -3.08
C GLY A 132 1.69 12.31 -2.21
N ARG A 133 1.59 13.59 -1.85
CA ARG A 133 0.45 14.12 -1.07
C ARG A 133 -0.85 14.11 -1.88
N MET A 134 -0.82 14.42 -3.17
CA MET A 134 -1.99 14.31 -4.04
C MET A 134 -2.49 12.86 -4.11
N LEU A 135 -1.59 11.90 -4.22
CA LEU A 135 -1.92 10.49 -4.21
C LEU A 135 -2.53 10.05 -2.87
N GLU A 136 -1.95 10.47 -1.75
CA GLU A 136 -2.48 10.21 -0.41
C GLU A 136 -3.92 10.72 -0.24
N ILE A 137 -4.19 11.94 -0.68
CA ILE A 137 -5.53 12.53 -0.64
C ILE A 137 -6.52 11.75 -1.50
N LEU A 138 -6.10 11.30 -2.68
CA LEU A 138 -6.93 10.46 -3.54
C LEU A 138 -7.18 9.08 -2.92
N LEU A 139 -6.17 8.46 -2.30
CA LEU A 139 -6.30 7.20 -1.57
C LEU A 139 -7.24 7.32 -0.35
N ASN A 140 -7.30 8.51 0.28
CA ASN A 140 -8.27 8.81 1.35
C ASN A 140 -9.67 9.16 0.83
N GLY A 141 -9.93 8.94 -0.45
CA GLY A 141 -11.26 8.97 -1.04
C GLY A 141 -11.73 10.33 -1.55
N VAL A 142 -10.83 11.29 -1.73
CA VAL A 142 -11.14 12.57 -2.41
C VAL A 142 -11.02 12.37 -3.91
N SER A 143 -12.09 12.68 -4.67
CA SER A 143 -12.03 12.61 -6.13
C SER A 143 -11.23 13.78 -6.72
N THR A 144 -10.59 13.56 -7.90
CA THR A 144 -9.90 14.62 -8.64
C THR A 144 -10.80 15.84 -8.95
N ARG A 145 -12.13 15.63 -9.05
CA ARG A 145 -13.12 16.70 -9.28
C ARG A 145 -13.39 17.55 -8.04
N ARG A 146 -13.18 17.00 -6.84
CA ARG A 146 -13.42 17.68 -5.56
C ARG A 146 -12.13 18.13 -4.88
N TYR A 147 -10.98 17.83 -5.49
CA TYR A 147 -9.66 18.12 -4.94
C TYR A 147 -9.51 19.60 -4.57
N GLN A 148 -9.90 20.51 -5.46
CA GLN A 148 -9.85 21.96 -5.23
C GLN A 148 -10.70 22.44 -4.04
N ARG A 149 -11.79 21.71 -3.69
CA ARG A 149 -12.64 22.06 -2.55
C ARG A 149 -12.08 21.59 -1.20
N VAL A 150 -11.21 20.59 -1.22
CA VAL A 150 -10.64 20.00 -0.01
C VAL A 150 -9.35 20.71 0.40
N ILE A 151 -8.65 21.32 -0.56
CA ILE A 151 -7.41 22.06 -0.32
C ILE A 151 -7.52 23.45 -0.98
N PRO A 152 -8.29 24.37 -0.38
CA PRO A 152 -8.47 25.72 -0.91
C PRO A 152 -7.14 26.46 -1.11
N ALA A 153 -6.24 26.37 -0.15
CA ALA A 153 -4.93 27.02 -0.19
C ALA A 153 -4.01 26.55 -1.33
N MET A 154 -4.17 25.31 -1.81
CA MET A 154 -3.45 24.82 -3.00
C MET A 154 -4.11 25.24 -4.31
N ALA A 155 -5.42 25.46 -4.32
CA ALA A 155 -6.18 25.84 -5.50
C ALA A 155 -5.93 27.31 -5.92
N ASP A 156 -5.82 28.21 -4.97
CA ASP A 156 -5.71 29.64 -5.23
C ASP A 156 -4.30 30.07 -5.66
N THR A 157 -3.27 29.42 -5.15
CA THR A 157 -1.87 29.76 -5.52
C THR A 157 -1.43 29.25 -6.89
N VAL A 158 -2.05 28.22 -7.49
CA VAL A 158 -1.41 27.51 -8.63
C VAL A 158 -2.34 27.15 -9.78
N GLY A 159 -3.64 27.34 -9.66
CA GLY A 159 -4.56 26.87 -10.71
C GLY A 159 -4.38 25.38 -11.01
N VAL A 160 -4.45 24.53 -10.00
CA VAL A 160 -4.29 23.07 -10.14
C VAL A 160 -5.46 22.54 -10.95
N SER A 161 -5.24 22.24 -12.21
CA SER A 161 -6.27 21.64 -13.08
C SER A 161 -6.47 20.16 -12.73
N ARG A 162 -7.65 19.62 -13.05
CA ARG A 162 -7.92 18.18 -12.90
C ARG A 162 -6.89 17.30 -13.61
N SER A 163 -6.39 17.75 -14.75
CA SER A 163 -5.36 17.05 -15.53
C SER A 163 -4.01 17.09 -14.83
N THR A 164 -3.67 18.17 -14.11
CA THR A 164 -2.45 18.25 -13.31
C THR A 164 -2.53 17.27 -12.15
N VAL A 165 -3.63 17.26 -11.36
CA VAL A 165 -3.82 16.30 -10.26
C VAL A 165 -3.73 14.88 -10.77
N SER A 166 -4.33 14.58 -11.92
CA SER A 166 -4.29 13.24 -12.51
C SER A 166 -2.87 12.82 -12.91
N ARG A 167 -2.10 13.69 -13.55
CA ARG A 167 -0.70 13.39 -13.95
C ARG A 167 0.20 13.16 -12.73
N GLU A 168 0.18 14.06 -11.78
CA GLU A 168 0.98 13.97 -10.56
C GLU A 168 0.63 12.69 -9.76
N ALA A 169 -0.65 12.33 -9.68
CA ALA A 169 -1.09 11.10 -9.03
C ALA A 169 -0.66 9.84 -9.81
N ILE A 170 -0.61 9.90 -11.15
CA ILE A 170 -0.09 8.82 -11.99
C ILE A 170 1.41 8.63 -11.69
N GLU A 171 2.21 9.68 -11.81
CA GLU A 171 3.66 9.64 -11.56
C GLU A 171 3.98 9.14 -10.15
N ALA A 172 3.27 9.65 -9.13
CA ALA A 172 3.47 9.21 -7.76
C ALA A 172 3.07 7.74 -7.53
N SER A 173 2.00 7.27 -8.17
CA SER A 173 1.58 5.87 -8.07
C SER A 173 2.50 4.92 -8.86
N GLU A 174 3.08 5.36 -9.97
CA GLU A 174 4.12 4.63 -10.71
C GLU A 174 5.41 4.54 -9.89
N ALA A 175 5.82 5.62 -9.23
CA ALA A 175 6.95 5.62 -8.31
C ALA A 175 6.72 4.67 -7.12
N ALA A 176 5.50 4.64 -6.57
CA ALA A 176 5.13 3.71 -5.50
C ALA A 176 5.19 2.24 -5.97
N LEU A 177 4.72 1.93 -7.17
CA LEU A 177 4.82 0.60 -7.76
C LEU A 177 6.29 0.21 -7.95
N LYS A 178 7.10 1.09 -8.52
CA LYS A 178 8.53 0.88 -8.70
C LYS A 178 9.23 0.64 -7.36
N GLN A 179 9.00 1.49 -6.36
CA GLN A 179 9.53 1.34 -5.01
C GLN A 179 9.20 -0.03 -4.40
N LEU A 180 7.97 -0.52 -4.59
CA LEU A 180 7.55 -1.81 -4.07
C LEU A 180 8.23 -2.96 -4.82
N LEU A 181 8.32 -2.89 -6.14
CA LEU A 181 8.90 -3.96 -6.96
C LEU A 181 10.43 -4.02 -6.91
N GLU A 182 11.11 -2.93 -6.59
CA GLU A 182 12.58 -2.89 -6.43
C GLU A 182 13.05 -3.33 -5.03
N ARG A 183 12.13 -3.67 -4.12
CA ARG A 183 12.49 -4.15 -2.77
C ARG A 183 13.26 -5.44 -2.84
N ARG A 184 14.27 -5.56 -1.99
CA ARG A 184 15.07 -6.78 -1.84
C ARG A 184 14.83 -7.43 -0.49
N PHE A 185 14.93 -8.76 -0.48
CA PHE A 185 14.61 -9.58 0.70
C PHE A 185 15.78 -10.51 1.10
N ASP A 186 16.99 -10.23 0.63
CA ASP A 186 18.21 -11.04 0.89
C ASP A 186 18.47 -11.19 2.40
N GLU A 187 18.21 -10.13 3.17
CA GLU A 187 18.42 -10.10 4.62
C GLU A 187 17.16 -10.45 5.44
N VAL A 188 16.05 -10.73 4.77
CA VAL A 188 14.78 -11.03 5.42
C VAL A 188 14.50 -12.52 5.42
N GLU A 189 14.59 -13.15 6.58
CA GLU A 189 14.27 -14.57 6.73
C GLU A 189 12.76 -14.79 6.73
N LEU A 190 12.17 -15.02 5.55
CA LEU A 190 10.76 -15.29 5.36
C LEU A 190 10.45 -16.76 5.66
N LEU A 191 9.48 -17.02 6.56
CA LEU A 191 8.97 -18.36 6.88
C LEU A 191 7.67 -18.70 6.15
N ILE A 192 6.83 -17.68 5.92
CA ILE A 192 5.49 -17.88 5.36
C ILE A 192 5.27 -16.88 4.24
N ILE A 193 4.66 -17.33 3.15
CA ILE A 193 4.24 -16.47 2.04
C ILE A 193 2.75 -16.71 1.76
N TYR A 194 1.96 -15.66 1.85
CA TYR A 194 0.55 -15.64 1.47
C TYR A 194 0.43 -15.05 0.08
N ILE A 195 -0.34 -15.71 -0.80
CA ILE A 195 -0.64 -15.19 -2.13
C ILE A 195 -2.14 -15.26 -2.35
N ASP A 196 -2.70 -14.14 -2.80
CA ASP A 196 -4.12 -14.02 -3.10
C ASP A 196 -4.37 -12.99 -4.19
N GLY A 197 -5.49 -13.13 -4.91
CA GLY A 197 -5.88 -12.26 -6.00
C GLY A 197 -6.91 -11.20 -5.60
N MET A 198 -6.79 -10.01 -6.19
CA MET A 198 -7.79 -8.94 -6.10
C MET A 198 -8.32 -8.62 -7.49
N HIS A 199 -9.65 -8.61 -7.65
CA HIS A 199 -10.29 -8.25 -8.91
C HIS A 199 -10.63 -6.75 -8.98
N PHE A 200 -10.35 -6.14 -10.13
CA PHE A 200 -10.62 -4.76 -10.50
C PHE A 200 -11.28 -4.72 -11.89
N GLY A 201 -12.61 -4.89 -11.94
CA GLY A 201 -13.30 -5.17 -13.20
C GLY A 201 -12.81 -6.47 -13.82
N ASP A 202 -12.36 -6.42 -15.07
CA ASP A 202 -11.85 -7.57 -15.81
C ASP A 202 -10.36 -7.88 -15.53
N GLN A 203 -9.73 -7.14 -14.62
CA GLN A 203 -8.31 -7.30 -14.28
C GLN A 203 -8.16 -7.89 -12.88
N CYS A 204 -7.11 -8.66 -12.70
CA CYS A 204 -6.72 -9.26 -11.42
C CYS A 204 -5.31 -8.79 -11.02
N VAL A 205 -5.12 -8.45 -9.75
CA VAL A 205 -3.81 -8.19 -9.16
C VAL A 205 -3.50 -9.29 -8.16
N LEU A 206 -2.51 -10.13 -8.45
CA LEU A 206 -1.94 -11.07 -7.51
C LEU A 206 -1.03 -10.32 -6.55
N ALA A 207 -1.20 -10.52 -5.25
CA ALA A 207 -0.37 -9.93 -4.21
C ALA A 207 0.30 -11.02 -3.37
N ALA A 208 1.59 -10.84 -3.09
CA ALA A 208 2.34 -11.68 -2.17
C ALA A 208 2.67 -10.90 -0.89
N VAL A 209 2.34 -11.47 0.26
CA VAL A 209 2.67 -10.94 1.60
C VAL A 209 3.47 -11.99 2.35
N GLY A 210 4.68 -11.64 2.77
CA GLY A 210 5.56 -12.49 3.54
C GLY A 210 5.47 -12.24 5.05
N VAL A 211 5.81 -13.26 5.83
CA VAL A 211 5.99 -13.16 7.27
C VAL A 211 7.37 -13.67 7.64
N ASP A 212 8.15 -12.81 8.32
CA ASP A 212 9.51 -13.12 8.77
C ASP A 212 9.54 -13.91 10.08
N VAL A 213 10.73 -14.34 10.48
CA VAL A 213 10.97 -15.08 11.73
C VAL A 213 10.55 -14.33 12.99
N GLN A 214 10.45 -13.00 12.94
CA GLN A 214 9.97 -12.17 14.06
C GLN A 214 8.46 -11.94 14.02
N GLY A 215 7.76 -12.48 13.02
CA GLY A 215 6.32 -12.33 12.82
C GLY A 215 5.90 -11.00 12.20
N ARG A 216 6.84 -10.23 11.66
CA ARG A 216 6.54 -8.99 10.92
C ARG A 216 6.06 -9.35 9.52
N LYS A 217 5.14 -8.55 9.02
CA LYS A 217 4.56 -8.72 7.68
C LYS A 217 5.25 -7.78 6.70
N HIS A 218 5.50 -8.26 5.50
CA HIS A 218 6.13 -7.53 4.41
C HIS A 218 5.30 -7.70 3.14
N VAL A 219 4.96 -6.63 2.47
CA VAL A 219 4.41 -6.69 1.11
C VAL A 219 5.57 -7.00 0.18
N LEU A 220 5.54 -8.16 -0.46
CA LEU A 220 6.68 -8.66 -1.23
C LEU A 220 6.63 -8.21 -2.69
N ALA A 221 5.52 -8.45 -3.36
CA ALA A 221 5.33 -8.08 -4.76
C ALA A 221 3.87 -8.06 -5.16
N LEU A 222 3.61 -7.44 -6.30
CA LEU A 222 2.32 -7.41 -7.01
C LEU A 222 2.53 -7.78 -8.47
N ARG A 223 1.56 -8.48 -9.06
CA ARG A 223 1.50 -8.71 -10.51
C ARG A 223 0.07 -8.53 -11.00
N GLU A 224 -0.07 -7.77 -12.08
CA GLU A 224 -1.35 -7.56 -12.76
C GLU A 224 -1.48 -8.55 -13.91
N GLY A 225 -2.67 -9.16 -14.05
CA GLY A 225 -3.02 -10.05 -15.14
C GLY A 225 -4.50 -9.90 -15.49
N ALA A 226 -4.92 -10.43 -16.63
CA ALA A 226 -6.33 -10.44 -17.01
C ALA A 226 -7.15 -11.40 -16.13
N THR A 227 -6.52 -12.46 -15.67
CA THR A 227 -7.08 -13.49 -14.76
C THR A 227 -5.96 -14.05 -13.90
N GLU A 228 -6.29 -14.83 -12.86
CA GLU A 228 -5.34 -15.65 -12.11
C GLU A 228 -4.79 -16.78 -12.99
N ASN A 229 -3.92 -16.47 -13.93
CA ASN A 229 -3.32 -17.47 -14.80
C ASN A 229 -1.96 -17.95 -14.25
N ALA A 230 -1.53 -19.13 -14.73
CA ALA A 230 -0.29 -19.75 -14.28
C ALA A 230 0.97 -18.92 -14.64
N GLU A 231 0.92 -18.13 -15.70
CA GLU A 231 2.00 -17.26 -16.14
C GLU A 231 2.22 -16.09 -15.18
N ALA A 232 1.14 -15.36 -14.84
CA ALA A 232 1.22 -14.27 -13.86
C ALA A 232 1.67 -14.77 -12.47
N ALA A 233 1.21 -15.95 -12.06
CA ALA A 233 1.63 -16.59 -10.83
C ALA A 233 3.13 -16.96 -10.86
N LYS A 234 3.61 -17.52 -11.96
CA LYS A 234 5.02 -17.86 -12.15
C LYS A 234 5.90 -16.62 -12.18
N ASP A 235 5.49 -15.58 -12.91
CA ASP A 235 6.20 -14.31 -12.96
C ASP A 235 6.30 -13.63 -11.58
N LEU A 236 5.22 -13.65 -10.78
CA LEU A 236 5.25 -13.19 -9.40
C LEU A 236 6.33 -13.91 -8.57
N LEU A 237 6.36 -15.26 -8.63
CA LEU A 237 7.30 -16.05 -7.85
C LEU A 237 8.75 -15.92 -8.34
N GLN A 238 8.97 -15.87 -9.65
CA GLN A 238 10.29 -15.60 -10.24
C GLN A 238 10.81 -14.22 -9.83
N HIS A 239 9.94 -13.23 -9.78
CA HIS A 239 10.30 -11.92 -9.27
C HIS A 239 10.76 -11.97 -7.82
N LEU A 240 10.09 -12.73 -6.95
CA LEU A 240 10.52 -12.90 -5.55
C LEU A 240 11.92 -13.49 -5.47
N VAL A 241 12.21 -14.52 -6.28
CA VAL A 241 13.54 -15.14 -6.34
C VAL A 241 14.60 -14.15 -6.82
N ALA A 242 14.33 -13.40 -7.88
CA ALA A 242 15.25 -12.37 -8.40
C ALA A 242 15.52 -11.24 -7.37
N HIS A 243 14.63 -11.06 -6.41
CA HIS A 243 14.74 -10.03 -5.36
C HIS A 243 15.16 -10.60 -3.99
N GLY A 244 15.82 -11.77 -3.97
CA GLY A 244 16.51 -12.29 -2.79
C GLY A 244 15.72 -13.31 -1.97
N VAL A 245 14.58 -13.80 -2.48
CA VAL A 245 13.88 -14.93 -1.84
C VAL A 245 14.51 -16.25 -2.33
N ASP A 246 15.40 -16.84 -1.54
CA ASP A 246 16.11 -18.06 -1.88
C ASP A 246 15.14 -19.25 -2.09
N PRO A 247 15.03 -19.85 -3.29
CA PRO A 247 14.11 -20.94 -3.56
C PRO A 247 14.49 -22.26 -2.87
N ALA A 248 15.74 -22.46 -2.48
CA ALA A 248 16.21 -23.65 -1.79
C ALA A 248 15.73 -23.71 -0.32
N ARG A 249 15.39 -22.57 0.26
CA ARG A 249 14.93 -22.48 1.65
C ARG A 249 13.47 -22.85 1.76
N ARG A 250 13.14 -23.86 2.55
CA ARG A 250 11.75 -24.31 2.75
C ARG A 250 10.91 -23.23 3.43
N ARG A 251 9.70 -23.00 2.91
CA ARG A 251 8.70 -22.04 3.40
C ARG A 251 7.32 -22.63 3.33
N LEU A 252 6.43 -22.14 4.18
CA LEU A 252 5.01 -22.46 4.08
C LEU A 252 4.31 -21.44 3.18
N PHE A 253 3.69 -21.89 2.10
CA PHE A 253 2.81 -21.06 1.28
C PHE A 253 1.36 -21.22 1.71
N ILE A 254 0.59 -20.12 1.70
CA ILE A 254 -0.83 -20.12 2.01
C ILE A 254 -1.60 -19.51 0.84
N LEU A 255 -2.51 -20.29 0.25
CA LEU A 255 -3.25 -19.98 -0.97
C LEU A 255 -4.75 -20.14 -0.77
N ASP A 256 -5.54 -19.51 -1.63
CA ASP A 256 -7.00 -19.72 -1.72
C ASP A 256 -7.40 -21.09 -2.29
N GLY A 257 -6.52 -21.76 -3.00
CA GLY A 257 -6.71 -23.06 -3.65
C GLY A 257 -6.63 -23.01 -5.17
N SER A 258 -6.08 -21.90 -5.72
CA SER A 258 -5.79 -21.78 -7.15
C SER A 258 -4.79 -22.85 -7.60
N LYS A 259 -5.20 -23.68 -8.59
CA LYS A 259 -4.34 -24.69 -9.21
C LYS A 259 -3.15 -24.05 -9.94
N ALA A 260 -3.37 -22.87 -10.52
CA ALA A 260 -2.33 -22.11 -11.20
C ALA A 260 -1.21 -21.68 -10.25
N LEU A 261 -1.57 -21.15 -9.07
CA LEU A 261 -0.60 -20.77 -8.02
C LEU A 261 0.16 -22.03 -7.51
N ARG A 262 -0.56 -23.14 -7.29
CA ARG A 262 0.10 -24.39 -6.87
C ARG A 262 1.13 -24.88 -7.90
N ALA A 263 0.75 -24.90 -9.19
CA ALA A 263 1.65 -25.29 -10.27
C ALA A 263 2.89 -24.37 -10.37
N ALA A 264 2.68 -23.06 -10.21
CA ALA A 264 3.77 -22.08 -10.22
C ALA A 264 4.72 -22.28 -9.03
N ILE A 265 4.22 -22.55 -7.81
CA ILE A 265 5.05 -22.87 -6.64
C ILE A 265 5.87 -24.12 -6.88
N ASN A 266 5.25 -25.18 -7.41
CA ASN A 266 5.99 -26.41 -7.73
C ASN A 266 7.12 -26.18 -8.72
N ALA A 267 6.89 -25.33 -9.73
CA ALA A 267 7.88 -25.01 -10.75
C ALA A 267 9.05 -24.16 -10.23
N VAL A 268 8.82 -23.25 -9.28
CA VAL A 268 9.82 -22.28 -8.80
C VAL A 268 10.49 -22.75 -7.51
N PHE A 269 9.73 -23.32 -6.56
CA PHE A 269 10.20 -23.70 -5.23
C PHE A 269 10.26 -25.22 -5.00
N GLY A 270 9.84 -26.02 -5.99
CA GLY A 270 9.85 -27.47 -5.93
C GLY A 270 8.54 -28.07 -5.40
N ALA A 271 8.28 -29.33 -5.80
CA ALA A 271 7.04 -30.06 -5.48
C ALA A 271 6.85 -30.35 -3.99
N GLU A 272 7.96 -30.48 -3.24
CA GLU A 272 7.95 -30.77 -1.81
C GLU A 272 7.67 -29.52 -0.94
N THR A 273 7.49 -28.37 -1.56
CA THR A 273 7.17 -27.11 -0.87
C THR A 273 5.81 -27.23 -0.18
N PRO A 274 5.74 -27.04 1.16
CA PRO A 274 4.48 -27.15 1.87
C PRO A 274 3.55 -26.00 1.50
N VAL A 275 2.34 -26.36 1.09
CA VAL A 275 1.24 -25.43 0.77
C VAL A 275 0.08 -25.73 1.68
N GLN A 276 -0.45 -24.74 2.37
CA GLN A 276 -1.71 -24.79 3.09
C GLN A 276 -2.80 -24.10 2.29
N ARG A 277 -3.87 -24.79 1.98
CA ARG A 277 -5.06 -24.21 1.36
C ARG A 277 -5.88 -23.45 2.41
N CYS A 278 -6.33 -22.25 2.06
CA CYS A 278 -7.14 -21.41 2.95
C CYS A 278 -8.46 -22.12 3.32
N ARG A 279 -8.65 -22.39 4.62
CA ARG A 279 -9.84 -23.06 5.14
C ARG A 279 -11.11 -22.23 4.98
N ASN A 280 -11.01 -20.89 5.02
CA ASN A 280 -12.14 -20.00 4.81
C ASN A 280 -12.65 -20.08 3.35
N HIS A 281 -11.73 -20.04 2.37
CA HIS A 281 -12.09 -20.21 0.97
C HIS A 281 -12.66 -21.59 0.71
N LYS A 282 -12.04 -22.64 1.25
CA LYS A 282 -12.55 -24.00 1.18
C LYS A 282 -13.97 -24.12 1.73
N LEU A 283 -14.20 -23.55 2.91
CA LEU A 283 -15.52 -23.56 3.54
C LEU A 283 -16.57 -22.85 2.65
N ARG A 284 -16.26 -21.63 2.17
CA ARG A 284 -17.17 -20.90 1.27
C ARG A 284 -17.48 -21.67 0.00
N ASN A 285 -16.48 -22.31 -0.60
CA ASN A 285 -16.65 -23.10 -1.84
C ASN A 285 -17.57 -24.30 -1.65
N VAL A 286 -17.50 -24.98 -0.52
CA VAL A 286 -18.39 -26.10 -0.19
C VAL A 286 -19.78 -25.58 0.15
N LEU A 287 -19.89 -24.62 1.05
CA LEU A 287 -21.20 -24.11 1.49
C LEU A 287 -21.98 -23.42 0.37
N GLY A 288 -21.30 -22.76 -0.58
CA GLY A 288 -21.93 -22.14 -1.75
C GLY A 288 -22.62 -23.13 -2.71
N ARG A 289 -22.33 -24.44 -2.57
CA ARG A 289 -22.96 -25.52 -3.32
C ARG A 289 -24.07 -26.28 -2.53
N LEU A 290 -24.39 -25.78 -1.34
CA LEU A 290 -25.37 -26.37 -0.44
C LEU A 290 -26.54 -25.42 -0.19
N PRO A 291 -27.78 -25.96 -0.03
CA PRO A 291 -28.90 -25.16 0.43
C PRO A 291 -28.67 -24.69 1.87
N ARG A 292 -29.34 -23.56 2.25
CA ARG A 292 -29.13 -22.89 3.53
C ARG A 292 -29.25 -23.80 4.76
N GLU A 293 -30.18 -24.75 4.70
CA GLU A 293 -30.50 -25.69 5.78
C GLU A 293 -29.30 -26.61 6.09
N GLN A 294 -28.53 -27.01 5.07
CA GLN A 294 -27.37 -27.90 5.21
C GLN A 294 -26.07 -27.18 5.55
N GLN A 295 -26.00 -25.84 5.33
CA GLN A 295 -24.75 -25.09 5.48
C GLN A 295 -24.22 -25.10 6.93
N ALA A 296 -25.10 -24.90 7.92
CA ALA A 296 -24.67 -24.80 9.32
C ALA A 296 -24.09 -26.12 9.84
N GLN A 297 -24.74 -27.24 9.52
CA GLN A 297 -24.29 -28.56 9.91
C GLN A 297 -22.96 -28.91 9.25
N THR A 298 -22.88 -28.77 7.92
CA THR A 298 -21.65 -29.03 7.16
C THR A 298 -20.47 -28.17 7.65
N ALA A 299 -20.71 -26.89 7.88
CA ALA A 299 -19.68 -25.99 8.42
C ALA A 299 -19.17 -26.43 9.80
N SER A 300 -20.06 -26.90 10.67
CA SER A 300 -19.70 -27.43 11.99
C SER A 300 -18.84 -28.68 11.90
N LEU A 301 -19.23 -29.62 11.03
CA LEU A 301 -18.49 -30.87 10.80
C LEU A 301 -17.10 -30.59 10.21
N MET A 302 -16.99 -29.70 9.22
CA MET A 302 -15.69 -29.30 8.64
C MET A 302 -14.77 -28.66 9.67
N ARG A 303 -15.30 -27.75 10.49
CA ARG A 303 -14.52 -27.11 11.56
C ARG A 303 -14.06 -28.10 12.63
N ALA A 304 -14.88 -29.08 12.97
CA ALA A 304 -14.51 -30.14 13.90
C ALA A 304 -13.37 -31.01 13.34
N ALA A 305 -13.46 -31.41 12.06
CA ALA A 305 -12.43 -32.20 11.40
C ALA A 305 -11.07 -31.48 11.35
N TRP A 306 -11.05 -30.18 11.10
CA TRP A 306 -9.78 -29.39 11.10
C TRP A 306 -9.09 -29.31 12.47
N LYS A 307 -9.77 -29.62 13.57
CA LYS A 307 -9.17 -29.65 14.92
C LYS A 307 -8.49 -31.00 15.21
N MET A 308 -8.76 -32.03 14.39
CA MET A 308 -8.17 -33.36 14.51
C MET A 308 -6.74 -33.39 13.93
N ASN A 309 -5.99 -34.46 14.15
CA ASN A 309 -4.77 -34.73 13.41
C ASN A 309 -5.07 -34.91 11.91
N GLN A 310 -4.03 -34.93 11.06
CA GLN A 310 -4.19 -35.04 9.61
C GLN A 310 -5.03 -36.26 9.20
N LYS A 311 -4.66 -37.46 9.69
CA LYS A 311 -5.28 -38.75 9.31
C LYS A 311 -6.76 -38.77 9.62
N ASP A 312 -7.11 -38.47 10.85
CA ASP A 312 -8.50 -38.52 11.31
C ASP A 312 -9.35 -37.38 10.70
N GLY A 313 -8.76 -36.18 10.56
CA GLY A 313 -9.41 -35.05 9.93
C GLY A 313 -9.72 -35.31 8.46
N MET A 314 -8.78 -35.87 7.71
CA MET A 314 -9.01 -36.26 6.30
C MET A 314 -10.03 -37.42 6.18
N ALA A 315 -9.99 -38.39 7.08
CA ALA A 315 -11.00 -39.46 7.12
C ALA A 315 -12.40 -38.87 7.38
N LYS A 316 -12.50 -37.89 8.31
CA LYS A 316 -13.77 -37.20 8.57
C LYS A 316 -14.27 -36.43 7.36
N PHE A 317 -13.41 -35.77 6.60
CA PHE A 317 -13.79 -35.07 5.37
C PHE A 317 -14.33 -36.07 4.33
N ARG A 318 -13.71 -37.25 4.17
CA ARG A 318 -14.22 -38.29 3.27
C ARG A 318 -15.61 -38.80 3.71
N GLN A 319 -15.84 -38.99 5.03
CA GLN A 319 -17.16 -39.35 5.55
C GLN A 319 -18.22 -38.28 5.24
N ILE A 320 -17.86 -36.98 5.42
CA ILE A 320 -18.76 -35.86 5.11
C ILE A 320 -19.06 -35.84 3.59
N ALA A 321 -18.05 -36.09 2.74
CA ALA A 321 -18.23 -36.14 1.29
C ALA A 321 -19.17 -37.26 0.91
N SER A 322 -18.97 -38.49 1.41
CA SER A 322 -19.88 -39.64 1.14
C SER A 322 -21.30 -39.38 1.65
N TRP A 323 -21.45 -38.64 2.74
CA TRP A 323 -22.78 -38.23 3.24
C TRP A 323 -23.46 -37.21 2.33
N LEU A 324 -22.69 -36.28 1.73
CA LEU A 324 -23.22 -35.23 0.83
C LEU A 324 -23.46 -35.75 -0.61
N GLU A 325 -22.70 -36.75 -1.04
CA GLU A 325 -22.61 -37.18 -2.44
C GLU A 325 -23.95 -37.52 -3.09
N PRO A 326 -24.90 -38.24 -2.42
CA PRO A 326 -26.18 -38.59 -3.03
C PRO A 326 -27.05 -37.41 -3.46
N ASP A 327 -27.08 -36.37 -2.61
CA ASP A 327 -27.95 -35.19 -2.83
C ASP A 327 -27.17 -33.95 -3.34
N TYR A 328 -25.88 -33.87 -3.04
CA TYR A 328 -25.03 -32.69 -3.33
C TYR A 328 -23.64 -33.08 -3.85
N PRO A 329 -23.55 -33.76 -5.01
CA PRO A 329 -22.28 -34.27 -5.53
C PRO A 329 -21.24 -33.19 -5.78
N ASP A 330 -21.64 -31.98 -6.21
CA ASP A 330 -20.73 -30.84 -6.40
C ASP A 330 -20.12 -30.34 -5.09
N ALA A 331 -20.87 -30.40 -3.99
CA ALA A 331 -20.36 -30.04 -2.67
C ALA A 331 -19.39 -31.10 -2.15
N ALA A 332 -19.69 -32.38 -2.37
CA ALA A 332 -18.81 -33.49 -2.04
C ALA A 332 -17.48 -33.42 -2.84
N ALA A 333 -17.55 -33.20 -4.14
CA ALA A 333 -16.38 -33.01 -4.99
C ALA A 333 -15.55 -31.81 -4.54
N ALA A 334 -16.19 -30.65 -4.25
CA ALA A 334 -15.54 -29.49 -3.73
C ALA A 334 -14.88 -29.73 -2.36
N LEU A 335 -15.44 -30.59 -1.52
CA LEU A 335 -14.87 -30.95 -0.21
C LEU A 335 -13.58 -31.77 -0.36
N LEU A 336 -13.51 -32.67 -1.33
CA LEU A 336 -12.35 -33.53 -1.56
C LEU A 336 -11.22 -32.87 -2.37
N GLU A 337 -11.54 -31.86 -3.16
CA GLU A 337 -10.55 -31.15 -3.97
C GLU A 337 -9.45 -30.51 -3.09
N GLY A 338 -8.17 -30.84 -3.31
CA GLY A 338 -7.03 -30.33 -2.55
C GLY A 338 -7.11 -30.65 -1.04
N LEU A 339 -7.66 -31.83 -0.70
CA LEU A 339 -7.89 -32.24 0.68
C LEU A 339 -6.60 -32.24 1.51
N GLU A 340 -5.51 -32.76 0.97
CA GLU A 340 -4.22 -32.84 1.67
C GLU A 340 -3.70 -31.46 2.04
N GLU A 341 -3.83 -30.49 1.13
CA GLU A 341 -3.39 -29.11 1.36
C GLU A 341 -4.21 -28.40 2.44
N CYS A 342 -5.46 -28.82 2.68
CA CYS A 342 -6.29 -28.29 3.78
C CYS A 342 -5.79 -28.71 5.17
N PHE A 343 -4.94 -29.75 5.23
CA PHE A 343 -4.39 -30.32 6.45
C PHE A 343 -2.86 -30.22 6.56
N THR A 344 -2.20 -29.41 5.75
CA THR A 344 -0.74 -29.23 5.79
C THR A 344 -0.25 -28.79 7.15
N ILE A 345 -0.89 -27.83 7.81
CA ILE A 345 -0.50 -27.39 9.16
C ILE A 345 -0.72 -28.47 10.23
N ASN A 346 -1.70 -29.39 10.03
CA ASN A 346 -1.89 -30.54 10.92
C ASN A 346 -0.79 -31.60 10.66
N ARG A 347 -0.41 -31.83 9.40
CA ARG A 347 0.69 -32.73 9.03
C ARG A 347 2.04 -32.27 9.59
N LEU A 348 2.28 -30.97 9.53
CA LEU A 348 3.50 -30.35 10.06
C LEU A 348 3.48 -30.24 11.59
N ASP A 349 2.40 -30.55 12.24
CA ASP A 349 2.20 -30.44 13.70
C ASP A 349 2.64 -29.09 14.27
N VAL A 350 2.25 -28.01 13.58
CA VAL A 350 2.60 -26.66 14.01
C VAL A 350 1.90 -26.29 15.32
N PRO A 351 2.51 -25.44 16.17
CA PRO A 351 1.91 -24.98 17.42
C PRO A 351 0.49 -24.41 17.23
N ARG A 352 -0.44 -24.75 18.10
CA ARG A 352 -1.85 -24.31 18.01
C ARG A 352 -2.01 -22.79 18.02
N SER A 353 -1.11 -22.05 18.64
CA SER A 353 -1.07 -20.60 18.64
C SER A 353 -0.95 -20.00 17.23
N LEU A 354 -0.32 -20.74 16.29
CA LEU A 354 -0.14 -20.35 14.90
C LEU A 354 -1.31 -20.77 13.99
N HIS A 355 -2.18 -21.73 14.41
CA HIS A 355 -3.25 -22.25 13.57
C HIS A 355 -4.17 -21.16 13.01
N ARG A 356 -4.50 -20.14 13.84
CA ARG A 356 -5.39 -19.05 13.41
C ARG A 356 -4.82 -18.24 12.24
N CYS A 357 -3.51 -18.03 12.22
CA CYS A 357 -2.85 -17.31 11.15
C CYS A 357 -2.61 -18.19 9.93
N LEU A 358 -2.16 -19.43 10.14
CA LEU A 358 -1.72 -20.33 9.07
C LEU A 358 -2.87 -21.07 8.37
N ALA A 359 -4.03 -21.19 9.00
CA ALA A 359 -5.17 -21.89 8.42
C ALA A 359 -5.92 -21.08 7.35
N THR A 360 -5.68 -19.80 7.25
CA THR A 360 -6.46 -18.89 6.39
C THR A 360 -5.58 -17.83 5.74
N SER A 361 -6.04 -17.26 4.63
CA SER A 361 -5.41 -16.14 3.93
C SER A 361 -5.68 -14.77 4.57
N ASN A 362 -6.29 -14.71 5.76
CA ASN A 362 -6.67 -13.44 6.41
C ASN A 362 -5.52 -12.42 6.54
N ILE A 363 -4.27 -12.90 6.54
CA ILE A 363 -3.08 -12.03 6.61
C ILE A 363 -2.94 -11.16 5.34
N VAL A 364 -3.35 -11.68 4.18
CA VAL A 364 -3.39 -10.94 2.91
C VAL A 364 -4.78 -10.37 2.62
N ASP A 365 -5.86 -11.04 3.03
CA ASP A 365 -7.24 -10.57 2.85
C ASP A 365 -7.49 -9.22 3.55
N ASN A 366 -6.90 -9.01 4.72
CA ASN A 366 -7.05 -7.77 5.48
C ASN A 366 -6.42 -6.55 4.76
N PRO A 367 -5.15 -6.59 4.30
CA PRO A 367 -4.61 -5.57 3.41
C PRO A 367 -5.44 -5.38 2.13
N HIS A 368 -5.95 -6.45 1.50
CA HIS A 368 -6.82 -6.36 0.33
C HIS A 368 -8.08 -5.55 0.61
N SER A 369 -8.70 -5.72 1.78
CA SER A 369 -9.84 -4.89 2.20
C SER A 369 -9.45 -3.42 2.29
N GLY A 370 -8.29 -3.12 2.84
CA GLY A 370 -7.76 -1.75 2.89
C GLY A 370 -7.48 -1.14 1.52
N VAL A 371 -7.03 -1.96 0.54
CA VAL A 371 -6.89 -1.52 -0.86
C VAL A 371 -8.25 -1.24 -1.47
N ARG A 372 -9.23 -2.15 -1.31
CA ARG A 372 -10.61 -1.96 -1.81
C ARG A 372 -11.25 -0.68 -1.27
N ASP A 373 -11.08 -0.38 0.02
CA ASP A 373 -11.60 0.84 0.63
C ASP A 373 -11.03 2.10 -0.01
N ARG A 374 -9.73 2.10 -0.31
CA ARG A 374 -9.03 3.23 -0.93
C ARG A 374 -9.36 3.38 -2.40
N THR A 375 -9.72 2.29 -3.07
CA THR A 375 -10.02 2.26 -4.51
C THR A 375 -11.51 2.26 -4.83
N ARG A 376 -12.41 2.15 -3.85
CA ARG A 376 -13.87 1.98 -4.03
C ARG A 376 -14.56 3.04 -4.90
N ARG A 377 -13.92 4.20 -5.11
CA ARG A 377 -14.46 5.29 -5.95
C ARG A 377 -13.98 5.24 -7.40
N VAL A 378 -13.09 4.32 -7.71
CA VAL A 378 -12.60 4.13 -9.08
C VAL A 378 -13.60 3.26 -9.82
N CYS A 379 -14.29 3.86 -10.81
CA CYS A 379 -15.34 3.16 -11.57
C CYS A 379 -14.83 2.52 -12.86
N ARG A 380 -13.66 2.93 -13.35
CA ARG A 380 -13.08 2.42 -14.60
C ARG A 380 -11.60 2.15 -14.40
N TRP A 381 -11.22 0.92 -14.69
CA TRP A 381 -9.85 0.46 -14.59
C TRP A 381 -9.24 0.34 -15.97
N ARG A 382 -8.04 0.89 -16.16
CA ARG A 382 -7.22 0.72 -17.37
C ARG A 382 -6.04 -0.18 -17.03
N PRO A 383 -5.46 -0.89 -18.01
CA PRO A 383 -4.24 -1.70 -17.78
C PRO A 383 -3.13 -0.89 -17.08
N GLY A 384 -2.47 -1.52 -16.12
CA GLY A 384 -1.45 -0.91 -15.26
C GLY A 384 -1.98 -0.02 -14.13
N MET A 385 -3.25 0.37 -14.17
CA MET A 385 -3.86 1.19 -13.12
C MET A 385 -4.12 0.40 -11.83
N PRO A 386 -4.67 -0.84 -11.86
CA PRO A 386 -4.84 -1.66 -10.67
C PRO A 386 -3.54 -1.90 -9.91
N ALA A 387 -2.45 -2.26 -10.59
CA ALA A 387 -1.17 -2.53 -9.96
C ALA A 387 -0.62 -1.31 -9.22
N ARG A 388 -0.54 -0.14 -9.87
CA ARG A 388 0.03 1.06 -9.25
C ARG A 388 -0.84 1.64 -8.11
N TRP A 389 -2.18 1.56 -8.22
CA TRP A 389 -3.07 1.94 -7.11
C TRP A 389 -2.96 0.97 -5.94
N SER A 390 -2.89 -0.33 -6.22
CA SER A 390 -2.67 -1.34 -5.20
C SER A 390 -1.33 -1.17 -4.51
N ALA A 391 -0.25 -0.92 -5.26
CA ALA A 391 1.08 -0.69 -4.69
C ALA A 391 1.09 0.53 -3.75
N ALA A 392 0.54 1.66 -4.17
CA ALA A 392 0.45 2.85 -3.34
C ALA A 392 -0.38 2.61 -2.06
N ALA A 393 -1.51 1.90 -2.20
CA ALA A 393 -2.35 1.54 -1.05
C ALA A 393 -1.65 0.57 -0.10
N PHE A 394 -0.95 -0.45 -0.62
CA PHE A 394 -0.20 -1.41 0.20
C PHE A 394 0.94 -0.76 0.97
N LEU A 395 1.72 0.13 0.34
CA LEU A 395 2.79 0.86 1.01
C LEU A 395 2.28 1.67 2.21
N GLU A 396 1.09 2.25 2.07
CA GLU A 396 0.45 3.00 3.15
C GLU A 396 -0.09 2.09 4.25
N ILE A 397 -0.74 0.99 3.88
CA ILE A 397 -1.30 0.01 4.83
C ILE A 397 -0.19 -0.69 5.61
N GLU A 398 0.93 -0.99 4.95
CA GLU A 398 2.08 -1.69 5.55
C GLU A 398 2.65 -0.94 6.76
N LYS A 399 2.62 0.39 6.77
CA LYS A 399 3.03 1.23 7.92
C LYS A 399 2.27 0.89 9.21
N SER A 400 1.06 0.37 9.09
CA SER A 400 0.19 -0.02 10.20
C SER A 400 0.20 -1.52 10.52
N PHE A 401 1.03 -2.31 9.86
CA PHE A 401 1.08 -3.74 10.08
C PHE A 401 1.52 -4.09 11.50
N ARG A 402 0.75 -4.96 12.14
CA ARG A 402 1.11 -5.58 13.42
C ARG A 402 1.70 -6.95 13.17
N LYS A 403 2.50 -7.45 14.11
CA LYS A 403 2.99 -8.83 14.11
C LYS A 403 1.82 -9.82 14.08
N ILE A 404 2.04 -10.99 13.48
CA ILE A 404 1.02 -12.04 13.45
C ILE A 404 0.75 -12.60 14.84
N MET A 405 -0.44 -13.15 15.05
CA MET A 405 -0.74 -13.87 16.30
C MET A 405 0.12 -15.13 16.39
N GLY A 406 0.56 -15.47 17.60
CA GLY A 406 1.41 -16.64 17.84
C GLY A 406 2.86 -16.43 17.38
N PHE A 407 3.30 -15.23 17.02
CA PHE A 407 4.66 -14.96 16.53
C PHE A 407 5.77 -15.47 17.45
N ARG A 408 5.48 -15.66 18.75
CA ARG A 408 6.44 -16.19 19.73
C ARG A 408 6.79 -17.65 19.47
N ASP A 409 5.95 -18.37 18.73
CA ASP A 409 6.12 -19.81 18.42
C ASP A 409 6.60 -20.05 16.99
N LEU A 410 6.96 -18.99 16.24
CA LEU A 410 7.49 -19.10 14.87
C LEU A 410 8.82 -19.86 14.82
N TRP A 411 9.59 -19.86 15.91
CA TRP A 411 10.80 -20.67 16.03
C TRP A 411 10.52 -22.18 15.82
N ALA A 412 9.36 -22.67 16.31
CA ALA A 412 8.95 -24.06 16.11
C ALA A 412 8.61 -24.33 14.65
N LEU A 413 7.88 -23.42 13.98
CA LEU A 413 7.63 -23.53 12.53
C LEU A 413 8.94 -23.52 11.76
N LYS A 414 9.90 -22.65 12.11
CA LYS A 414 11.22 -22.63 11.49
C LYS A 414 11.92 -23.98 11.64
N ALA A 415 12.00 -24.53 12.85
CA ALA A 415 12.63 -25.83 13.10
C ALA A 415 11.97 -26.96 12.28
N ILE A 416 10.64 -26.97 12.16
CA ILE A 416 9.91 -27.92 11.33
C ILE A 416 10.27 -27.79 9.85
N LEU A 417 10.33 -26.55 9.34
CA LEU A 417 10.69 -26.29 7.95
C LEU A 417 12.13 -26.66 7.63
N ASP A 418 13.04 -26.42 8.57
CA ASP A 418 14.46 -26.78 8.47
C ASP A 418 14.74 -28.30 8.64
N GLY A 419 13.69 -29.10 8.91
CA GLY A 419 13.78 -30.55 9.10
C GLY A 419 14.29 -30.97 10.50
N SER A 420 14.38 -30.03 11.44
CA SER A 420 14.74 -30.28 12.83
C SER A 420 13.49 -30.56 13.65
N GLN A 421 13.50 -31.58 14.54
CA GLN A 421 12.41 -31.71 15.51
C GLN A 421 12.49 -30.54 16.50
N PRO A 422 11.40 -29.78 16.73
CA PRO A 422 11.41 -28.71 17.71
C PRO A 422 11.63 -29.32 19.09
N ALA A 423 12.72 -28.91 19.76
CA ALA A 423 12.96 -29.28 21.14
C ALA A 423 11.75 -28.82 21.99
N THR A 424 11.12 -29.75 22.69
CA THR A 424 9.99 -29.46 23.56
C THR A 424 10.46 -28.44 24.60
N ARG A 425 9.91 -27.23 24.60
CA ARG A 425 10.13 -26.29 25.71
C ARG A 425 9.62 -26.97 26.98
N GLN A 426 10.52 -27.45 27.83
CA GLN A 426 10.17 -27.76 29.19
C GLN A 426 9.58 -26.49 29.81
N ALA A 427 8.35 -26.58 30.29
CA ALA A 427 7.72 -25.53 31.05
C ALA A 427 8.63 -25.26 32.27
N VAL A 428 9.28 -24.10 32.26
CA VAL A 428 9.87 -23.57 33.49
C VAL A 428 8.68 -23.13 34.35
N ALA A 429 8.48 -23.85 35.44
CA ALA A 429 7.47 -23.62 36.44
C ALA A 429 7.62 -22.24 37.11
#